data_81d05b838d7025758f0b7a3e4ee51dd8
#
_entry.id   81d05b838d7025758f0b7a3e4ee51dd8
#
_cell.length_a   1.000
_cell.length_b   1.000
_cell.length_c   1.000
_cell.angle_alpha   90.00
_cell.angle_beta   90.00
_cell.angle_gamma   90.00
#
_symmetry.space_group_name_H-M   'P 1'
#
loop_
_entity.id
_entity.type
_entity.pdbx_description
1 polymer ?
#
loop_
_entity_poly.entity_id
_entity_poly.type
_entity_poly.pdbx_seq_one_letter_code
_entity_poly.pdbx_strand_id
1 'polypeptide(L)'
;MITRLPFDPDKLVAAMLYVASRVGDPTKFKIGKIIFLGDFVHIAKYGRAIVGGRYCALPNGPVPSEVLDLLNGLITGDVAPEFWGTGIETKLQVSGDPYPTFLPKAKPDMSTLSESDIEILDKVIAEFGQWNFHKLVEFTHSLPAYMKAAEREPDSRNPAMDYEDFFEGNSYVVPGTKQELLENYALSRAFPEQTLAV
;
A
#
# COMPACT_ATOMS: atom_id res chain seq x y z
N MET A 1 -13.04 -3.50 14.13
CA MET A 1 -12.28 -3.99 12.96
C MET A 1 -12.39 -3.00 11.81
N ILE A 2 -11.28 -2.47 11.36
CA ILE A 2 -11.17 -1.52 10.25
C ILE A 2 -10.46 -2.22 9.09
N THR A 3 -11.22 -2.75 8.14
CA THR A 3 -10.69 -3.53 7.00
C THR A 3 -10.51 -2.70 5.73
N ARG A 4 -10.97 -1.45 5.72
CA ARG A 4 -10.80 -0.51 4.61
C ARG A 4 -10.69 0.93 5.12
N LEU A 5 -9.70 1.66 4.64
CA LEU A 5 -9.60 3.11 4.76
C LEU A 5 -9.96 3.78 3.42
N PRO A 6 -10.35 5.07 3.42
CA PRO A 6 -10.42 5.84 2.19
C PRO A 6 -9.09 5.79 1.43
N PHE A 7 -9.13 5.82 0.09
CA PHE A 7 -7.95 5.94 -0.75
C PHE A 7 -8.20 6.95 -1.87
N ASP A 8 -7.13 7.58 -2.32
CA ASP A 8 -7.13 8.51 -3.44
C ASP A 8 -6.36 7.86 -4.61
N PRO A 9 -6.99 7.64 -5.79
CA PRO A 9 -6.34 7.04 -6.94
C PRO A 9 -5.11 7.80 -7.44
N ASP A 10 -5.15 9.14 -7.45
CA ASP A 10 -4.01 9.95 -7.90
C ASP A 10 -2.83 9.84 -6.94
N LYS A 11 -3.10 9.86 -5.64
CA LYS A 11 -2.08 9.66 -4.61
C LYS A 11 -1.47 8.25 -4.67
N LEU A 12 -2.30 7.22 -4.88
CA LEU A 12 -1.84 5.84 -5.07
C LEU A 12 -0.91 5.75 -6.29
N VAL A 13 -1.29 6.35 -7.42
CA VAL A 13 -0.48 6.38 -8.64
C VAL A 13 0.85 7.11 -8.39
N ALA A 14 0.83 8.25 -7.70
CA ALA A 14 2.04 8.98 -7.35
C ALA A 14 2.97 8.15 -6.45
N ALA A 15 2.44 7.48 -5.42
CA ALA A 15 3.21 6.58 -4.56
C ALA A 15 3.81 5.40 -5.33
N MET A 16 3.05 4.79 -6.26
CA MET A 16 3.54 3.71 -7.11
C MET A 16 4.68 4.16 -8.01
N LEU A 17 4.55 5.30 -8.69
CA LEU A 17 5.61 5.88 -9.53
C LEU A 17 6.85 6.23 -8.69
N TYR A 18 6.63 6.75 -7.47
CA TYR A 18 7.69 7.07 -6.53
C TYR A 18 8.51 5.83 -6.17
N VAL A 19 7.83 4.76 -5.77
CA VAL A 19 8.46 3.47 -5.43
C VAL A 19 9.13 2.85 -6.65
N ALA A 20 8.42 2.72 -7.78
CA ALA A 20 8.93 2.09 -8.98
C ALA A 20 10.19 2.78 -9.54
N SER A 21 10.32 4.10 -9.36
CA SER A 21 11.49 4.86 -9.81
C SER A 21 12.74 4.69 -8.92
N ARG A 22 12.60 4.07 -7.73
CA ARG A 22 13.67 3.98 -6.72
C ARG A 22 14.07 2.57 -6.33
N VAL A 23 13.22 1.57 -6.59
CA VAL A 23 13.57 0.16 -6.38
C VAL A 23 14.28 -0.40 -7.61
N GLY A 24 15.28 -1.26 -7.41
CA GLY A 24 16.08 -1.82 -8.51
C GLY A 24 15.33 -2.80 -9.42
N ASP A 25 14.24 -3.40 -8.93
CA ASP A 25 13.40 -4.37 -9.64
C ASP A 25 11.92 -4.10 -9.34
N PRO A 26 11.28 -3.19 -10.10
CA PRO A 26 9.90 -2.75 -9.83
C PRO A 26 8.86 -3.78 -10.34
N THR A 27 8.91 -4.99 -9.83
CA THR A 27 7.89 -6.02 -10.06
C THR A 27 6.60 -5.70 -9.28
N LYS A 28 5.48 -6.29 -9.70
CA LYS A 28 4.21 -6.22 -8.98
C LYS A 28 4.38 -6.57 -7.50
N PHE A 29 5.13 -7.64 -7.22
CA PHE A 29 5.43 -8.05 -5.86
C PHE A 29 6.18 -6.97 -5.07
N LYS A 30 7.27 -6.44 -5.63
CA LYS A 30 8.12 -5.46 -4.96
C LYS A 30 7.35 -4.17 -4.68
N ILE A 31 6.66 -3.62 -5.67
CA ILE A 31 5.86 -2.40 -5.52
C ILE A 31 4.80 -2.59 -4.43
N GLY A 32 4.02 -3.68 -4.49
CA GLY A 32 2.98 -3.97 -3.49
C GLY A 32 3.54 -4.10 -2.07
N LYS A 33 4.70 -4.76 -1.90
CA LYS A 33 5.33 -4.90 -0.57
C LYS A 33 5.86 -3.59 -0.02
N ILE A 34 6.50 -2.77 -0.83
CA ILE A 34 7.05 -1.47 -0.38
C ILE A 34 5.91 -0.53 0.01
N ILE A 35 4.81 -0.48 -0.77
CA ILE A 35 3.64 0.33 -0.42
C ILE A 35 2.99 -0.17 0.87
N PHE A 36 2.80 -1.49 1.03
CA PHE A 36 2.30 -2.06 2.28
C PHE A 36 3.15 -1.65 3.49
N LEU A 37 4.47 -1.81 3.38
CA LEU A 37 5.40 -1.44 4.47
C LEU A 37 5.40 0.06 4.72
N GLY A 38 5.21 0.88 3.68
CA GLY A 38 5.02 2.32 3.81
C GLY A 38 3.81 2.65 4.68
N ASP A 39 2.65 2.09 4.37
CA ASP A 39 1.43 2.29 5.17
C ASP A 39 1.57 1.71 6.59
N PHE A 40 2.18 0.52 6.72
CA PHE A 40 2.41 -0.12 8.01
C PHE A 40 3.23 0.78 8.97
N VAL A 41 4.29 1.40 8.47
CA VAL A 41 5.13 2.33 9.26
C VAL A 41 4.43 3.67 9.46
N HIS A 42 3.78 4.20 8.41
CA HIS A 42 3.14 5.51 8.46
C HIS A 42 1.95 5.54 9.43
N ILE A 43 1.12 4.51 9.43
CA ILE A 43 0.01 4.35 10.37
C ILE A 43 0.53 4.31 11.81
N ALA A 44 1.58 3.56 12.08
CA ALA A 44 2.16 3.47 13.40
C ALA A 44 2.74 4.81 13.90
N LYS A 45 3.31 5.60 12.99
CA LYS A 45 3.98 6.86 13.33
C LYS A 45 3.04 8.06 13.30
N TYR A 46 2.05 8.08 12.40
CA TYR A 46 1.22 9.26 12.11
C TYR A 46 -0.29 9.00 12.23
N GLY A 47 -0.75 7.79 12.58
CA GLY A 47 -2.17 7.47 12.73
C GLY A 47 -2.98 7.51 11.43
N ARG A 48 -2.34 7.56 10.26
CA ARG A 48 -2.98 7.56 8.95
C ARG A 48 -2.18 6.75 7.92
N ALA A 49 -2.84 6.28 6.87
CA ALA A 49 -2.18 5.64 5.75
C ALA A 49 -1.59 6.66 4.76
N ILE A 50 -0.58 6.28 3.98
CA ILE A 50 -0.14 7.00 2.79
C ILE A 50 -1.16 6.77 1.68
N VAL A 51 -1.46 5.51 1.38
CA VAL A 51 -2.33 5.08 0.28
C VAL A 51 -3.69 4.65 0.79
N GLY A 52 -3.75 3.84 1.85
CA GLY A 52 -5.01 3.31 2.38
C GLY A 52 -5.59 2.17 1.53
N GLY A 53 -6.93 2.16 1.38
CA GLY A 53 -7.63 1.10 0.68
C GLY A 53 -7.84 -0.14 1.54
N ARG A 54 -7.76 -1.33 0.95
CA ARG A 54 -7.92 -2.63 1.62
C ARG A 54 -6.64 -3.46 1.52
N TYR A 55 -6.23 -4.04 2.63
CA TYR A 55 -5.13 -5.00 2.67
C TYR A 55 -5.63 -6.43 2.84
N CYS A 56 -5.03 -7.36 2.10
CA CYS A 56 -5.30 -8.79 2.20
C CYS A 56 -4.03 -9.57 2.53
N ALA A 57 -4.16 -10.57 3.40
CA ALA A 57 -3.10 -11.52 3.73
C ALA A 57 -3.06 -12.65 2.70
N LEU A 58 -2.35 -12.45 1.59
CA LEU A 58 -2.20 -13.44 0.52
C LEU A 58 -1.05 -14.44 0.81
N PRO A 59 -0.97 -15.58 0.10
CA PRO A 59 0.08 -16.58 0.30
C PRO A 59 1.52 -16.06 0.19
N ASN A 60 1.75 -15.01 -0.58
CA ASN A 60 3.06 -14.33 -0.68
C ASN A 60 3.17 -13.11 0.25
N GLY A 61 2.32 -13.06 1.28
CA GLY A 61 2.27 -11.99 2.28
C GLY A 61 1.30 -10.85 1.92
N PRO A 62 1.19 -9.83 2.79
CA PRO A 62 0.22 -8.75 2.65
C PRO A 62 0.42 -7.93 1.38
N VAL A 63 -0.69 -7.51 0.78
CA VAL A 63 -0.72 -6.61 -0.37
C VAL A 63 -1.89 -5.62 -0.26
N PRO A 64 -1.71 -4.37 -0.72
CA PRO A 64 -2.81 -3.45 -0.95
C PRO A 64 -3.62 -3.95 -2.16
N SER A 65 -4.92 -4.20 -1.98
CA SER A 65 -5.78 -4.75 -3.03
C SER A 65 -5.85 -3.82 -4.24
N GLU A 66 -6.04 -2.53 -4.02
CA GLU A 66 -6.14 -1.51 -5.08
C GLU A 66 -4.84 -1.42 -5.91
N VAL A 67 -3.66 -1.55 -5.29
CA VAL A 67 -2.37 -1.62 -6.01
C VAL A 67 -2.29 -2.89 -6.85
N LEU A 68 -2.69 -4.03 -6.29
CA LEU A 68 -2.65 -5.30 -6.98
C LEU A 68 -3.60 -5.30 -8.20
N ASP A 69 -4.82 -4.80 -8.01
CA ASP A 69 -5.83 -4.71 -9.06
C ASP A 69 -5.37 -3.78 -10.19
N LEU A 70 -4.81 -2.62 -9.84
CA LEU A 70 -4.25 -1.68 -10.82
C LEU A 70 -3.10 -2.30 -11.63
N LEU A 71 -2.14 -2.95 -10.96
CA LEU A 71 -1.01 -3.59 -11.65
C LEU A 71 -1.44 -4.77 -12.51
N ASN A 72 -2.46 -5.53 -12.10
CA ASN A 72 -3.05 -6.58 -12.93
C ASN A 72 -3.78 -5.97 -14.14
N GLY A 73 -4.55 -4.90 -13.95
CA GLY A 73 -5.22 -4.19 -15.03
C GLY A 73 -4.26 -3.66 -16.10
N LEU A 74 -3.10 -3.14 -15.67
CA LEU A 74 -2.04 -2.70 -16.60
C LEU A 74 -1.43 -3.86 -17.40
N ILE A 75 -1.37 -5.07 -16.84
CA ILE A 75 -0.89 -6.27 -17.56
C ILE A 75 -1.92 -6.73 -18.59
N THR A 76 -3.20 -6.73 -18.22
CA THR A 76 -4.29 -7.26 -19.05
C THR A 76 -4.87 -6.24 -20.02
N GLY A 77 -4.60 -4.94 -19.81
CA GLY A 77 -5.23 -3.84 -20.54
C GLY A 77 -6.64 -3.50 -20.05
N ASP A 78 -7.02 -3.98 -18.86
CA ASP A 78 -8.35 -3.77 -18.23
C ASP A 78 -8.19 -3.05 -16.90
N VAL A 79 -7.89 -1.75 -16.97
CA VAL A 79 -7.70 -0.89 -15.79
C VAL A 79 -9.06 -0.51 -15.20
N ALA A 80 -9.22 -0.70 -13.89
CA ALA A 80 -10.47 -0.44 -13.19
C ALA A 80 -10.92 1.04 -13.27
N PRO A 81 -12.24 1.30 -13.30
CA PRO A 81 -12.81 2.64 -13.54
C PRO A 81 -12.30 3.74 -12.60
N GLU A 82 -12.03 3.43 -11.36
CA GLU A 82 -11.50 4.37 -10.37
C GLU A 82 -10.14 4.98 -10.75
N PHE A 83 -9.40 4.35 -11.68
CA PHE A 83 -8.11 4.84 -12.16
C PHE A 83 -8.14 5.52 -13.53
N TRP A 84 -9.29 5.56 -14.24
CA TRP A 84 -9.33 6.07 -15.62
C TRP A 84 -8.90 7.53 -15.77
N GLY A 85 -9.10 8.36 -14.76
CA GLY A 85 -8.66 9.78 -14.79
C GLY A 85 -7.17 10.00 -14.51
N THR A 86 -6.47 8.98 -14.00
CA THR A 86 -5.10 9.14 -13.52
C THR A 86 -4.05 9.13 -14.64
N GLY A 87 -4.38 8.61 -15.83
CA GLY A 87 -3.45 8.45 -16.95
C GLY A 87 -2.32 7.45 -16.68
N ILE A 88 -2.51 6.51 -15.76
CA ILE A 88 -1.49 5.55 -15.34
C ILE A 88 -0.95 4.70 -16.48
N GLU A 89 -1.78 4.36 -17.48
CA GLU A 89 -1.41 3.56 -18.65
C GLU A 89 -0.28 4.19 -19.47
N THR A 90 -0.17 5.52 -19.43
CA THR A 90 0.91 6.26 -20.10
C THR A 90 2.10 6.54 -19.19
N LYS A 91 1.92 6.47 -17.88
CA LYS A 91 2.92 6.78 -16.86
C LYS A 91 3.78 5.59 -16.46
N LEU A 92 3.29 4.35 -16.66
CA LEU A 92 4.04 3.11 -16.42
C LEU A 92 4.12 2.26 -17.70
N GLN A 93 5.29 1.74 -17.99
CA GLN A 93 5.50 0.73 -19.02
C GLN A 93 5.58 -0.64 -18.37
N VAL A 94 4.73 -1.55 -18.81
CA VAL A 94 4.83 -2.98 -18.46
C VAL A 94 5.82 -3.64 -19.42
N SER A 95 6.78 -4.39 -18.88
CA SER A 95 7.82 -5.07 -19.66
C SER A 95 8.22 -6.39 -19.02
N GLY A 96 8.50 -7.40 -19.84
CA GLY A 96 8.92 -8.74 -19.39
C GLY A 96 7.78 -9.75 -19.27
N ASP A 97 8.10 -11.02 -19.56
CA ASP A 97 7.23 -12.18 -19.46
C ASP A 97 8.09 -13.38 -19.02
N PRO A 98 7.71 -14.20 -18.05
CA PRO A 98 6.43 -14.22 -17.29
C PRO A 98 6.40 -13.29 -16.06
N TYR A 99 7.47 -12.59 -15.73
CA TYR A 99 7.57 -11.73 -14.54
C TYR A 99 7.67 -10.26 -14.95
N PRO A 100 6.51 -9.58 -15.20
CA PRO A 100 6.51 -8.21 -15.66
C PRO A 100 7.08 -7.24 -14.61
N THR A 101 7.86 -6.27 -15.09
CA THR A 101 8.31 -5.09 -14.37
C THR A 101 7.55 -3.86 -14.83
N PHE A 102 7.45 -2.87 -13.95
CA PHE A 102 6.66 -1.64 -14.15
C PHE A 102 7.60 -0.45 -14.16
N LEU A 103 8.08 -0.09 -15.36
CA LEU A 103 9.08 0.96 -15.53
C LEU A 103 8.41 2.34 -15.63
N PRO A 104 8.76 3.30 -14.76
CA PRO A 104 8.19 4.64 -14.82
C PRO A 104 8.58 5.37 -16.11
N LYS A 105 7.59 5.94 -16.82
CA LYS A 105 7.76 6.87 -17.96
C LYS A 105 7.48 8.32 -17.57
N ALA A 106 6.89 8.55 -16.42
CA ALA A 106 6.61 9.87 -15.88
C ALA A 106 7.17 10.00 -14.45
N LYS A 107 7.38 11.21 -14.03
CA LYS A 107 7.68 11.52 -12.62
C LYS A 107 6.39 11.42 -11.80
N PRO A 108 6.47 11.03 -10.52
CA PRO A 108 5.32 11.10 -9.61
C PRO A 108 4.88 12.56 -9.45
N ASP A 109 3.58 12.76 -9.31
CA ASP A 109 3.05 14.05 -8.89
C ASP A 109 3.33 14.25 -7.40
N MET A 110 4.34 15.04 -7.09
CA MET A 110 4.77 15.28 -5.72
C MET A 110 3.80 16.16 -4.93
N SER A 111 2.84 16.81 -5.58
CA SER A 111 1.84 17.64 -4.89
C SER A 111 0.79 16.79 -4.16
N THR A 112 0.63 15.52 -4.56
CA THR A 112 -0.29 14.57 -3.92
C THR A 112 0.31 13.85 -2.71
N LEU A 113 1.65 13.91 -2.54
CA LEU A 113 2.37 13.29 -1.44
C LEU A 113 2.80 14.33 -0.40
N SER A 114 2.44 14.13 0.86
CA SER A 114 2.92 14.99 1.95
C SER A 114 4.40 14.71 2.28
N GLU A 115 5.03 15.61 3.02
CA GLU A 115 6.41 15.43 3.51
C GLU A 115 6.56 14.13 4.32
N SER A 116 5.57 13.79 5.17
CA SER A 116 5.61 12.55 5.95
C SER A 116 5.44 11.30 5.09
N ASP A 117 4.65 11.36 4.00
CA ASP A 117 4.52 10.24 3.06
C ASP A 117 5.87 9.97 2.39
N ILE A 118 6.55 11.02 1.93
CA ILE A 118 7.87 10.93 1.29
C ILE A 118 8.92 10.41 2.28
N GLU A 119 8.96 10.96 3.51
CA GLU A 119 9.88 10.51 4.56
C GLU A 119 9.77 8.99 4.78
N ILE A 120 8.54 8.49 4.92
CA ILE A 120 8.33 7.07 5.20
C ILE A 120 8.60 6.20 3.96
N LEU A 121 8.20 6.64 2.77
CA LEU A 121 8.53 5.90 1.54
C LEU A 121 10.04 5.80 1.34
N ASP A 122 10.80 6.88 1.53
CA ASP A 122 12.27 6.86 1.44
C ASP A 122 12.89 5.92 2.47
N LYS A 123 12.42 5.97 3.71
CA LYS A 123 12.87 5.07 4.77
C LYS A 123 12.63 3.60 4.42
N VAL A 124 11.42 3.26 4.02
CA VAL A 124 11.04 1.88 3.67
C VAL A 124 11.79 1.40 2.42
N ILE A 125 11.97 2.25 1.41
CA ILE A 125 12.76 1.92 0.22
C ILE A 125 14.23 1.67 0.60
N ALA A 126 14.83 2.51 1.44
CA ALA A 126 16.20 2.33 1.89
C ALA A 126 16.40 1.02 2.67
N GLU A 127 15.45 0.66 3.53
CA GLU A 127 15.53 -0.53 4.37
C GLU A 127 15.19 -1.82 3.62
N PHE A 128 14.10 -1.83 2.85
CA PHE A 128 13.53 -3.05 2.27
C PHE A 128 13.66 -3.13 0.74
N GLY A 129 13.98 -2.05 0.06
CA GLY A 129 13.99 -1.97 -1.42
C GLY A 129 14.94 -2.96 -2.07
N GLN A 130 16.06 -3.29 -1.43
CA GLN A 130 17.05 -4.26 -1.92
C GLN A 130 16.80 -5.70 -1.44
N TRP A 131 15.79 -5.93 -0.61
CA TRP A 131 15.50 -7.28 -0.13
C TRP A 131 14.95 -8.14 -1.28
N ASN A 132 15.37 -9.41 -1.32
CA ASN A 132 14.83 -10.36 -2.28
C ASN A 132 13.42 -10.84 -1.88
N PHE A 133 12.79 -11.61 -2.78
CA PHE A 133 11.46 -12.18 -2.58
C PHE A 133 11.32 -12.92 -1.25
N HIS A 134 12.22 -13.88 -0.98
CA HIS A 134 12.12 -14.73 0.20
C HIS A 134 12.20 -13.94 1.50
N LYS A 135 13.14 -13.00 1.59
CA LYS A 135 13.30 -12.15 2.79
C LYS A 135 12.09 -11.26 3.04
N LEU A 136 11.49 -10.68 1.98
CA LEU A 136 10.27 -9.88 2.11
C LEU A 136 9.06 -10.74 2.53
N VAL A 137 8.92 -11.94 1.98
CA VAL A 137 7.85 -12.86 2.36
C VAL A 137 8.01 -13.26 3.84
N GLU A 138 9.18 -13.74 4.25
CA GLU A 138 9.47 -14.16 5.62
C GLU A 138 9.16 -13.03 6.63
N PHE A 139 9.68 -11.84 6.37
CA PHE A 139 9.44 -10.69 7.23
C PHE A 139 7.95 -10.32 7.32
N THR A 140 7.28 -10.18 6.18
CA THR A 140 5.88 -9.76 6.19
C THR A 140 4.93 -10.82 6.73
N HIS A 141 5.29 -12.11 6.66
CA HIS A 141 4.55 -13.21 7.30
C HIS A 141 4.73 -13.23 8.83
N SER A 142 5.83 -12.73 9.35
CA SER A 142 6.06 -12.63 10.80
C SER A 142 5.29 -11.48 11.47
N LEU A 143 4.66 -10.59 10.70
CA LEU A 143 3.91 -9.48 11.27
C LEU A 143 2.60 -9.95 11.91
N PRO A 144 2.28 -9.51 13.16
CA PRO A 144 1.04 -9.87 13.82
C PRO A 144 -0.21 -9.57 12.99
N ALA A 145 -0.23 -8.46 12.25
CA ALA A 145 -1.33 -8.08 11.37
C ALA A 145 -1.61 -9.13 10.28
N TYR A 146 -0.56 -9.73 9.70
CA TYR A 146 -0.71 -10.81 8.72
C TYR A 146 -1.21 -12.11 9.37
N MET A 147 -0.58 -12.54 10.47
CA MET A 147 -0.92 -13.78 11.15
C MET A 147 -2.37 -13.78 11.65
N LYS A 148 -2.79 -12.70 12.28
CA LYS A 148 -4.17 -12.54 12.77
C LYS A 148 -5.22 -12.54 11.66
N ALA A 149 -4.93 -11.94 10.51
CA ALA A 149 -5.85 -11.99 9.38
C ALA A 149 -6.05 -13.43 8.89
N ALA A 150 -4.97 -14.20 8.73
CA ALA A 150 -5.02 -15.60 8.33
C ALA A 150 -5.75 -16.47 9.36
N GLU A 151 -5.57 -16.21 10.66
CA GLU A 151 -6.26 -16.93 11.75
C GLU A 151 -7.75 -16.61 11.80
N ARG A 152 -8.16 -15.35 11.54
CA ARG A 152 -9.58 -14.95 11.54
C ARG A 152 -10.38 -15.54 10.39
N GLU A 153 -9.76 -15.71 9.24
CA GLU A 153 -10.41 -16.19 8.03
C GLU A 153 -9.62 -17.35 7.38
N PRO A 154 -9.48 -18.51 8.06
CA PRO A 154 -8.58 -19.59 7.61
C PRO A 154 -8.99 -20.21 6.27
N ASP A 155 -10.28 -20.16 5.92
CA ASP A 155 -10.82 -20.71 4.66
C ASP A 155 -10.88 -19.65 3.53
N SER A 156 -10.54 -18.40 3.83
CA SER A 156 -10.55 -17.32 2.86
C SER A 156 -9.27 -17.38 1.98
N ARG A 157 -9.46 -17.17 0.67
CA ARG A 157 -8.32 -16.98 -0.25
C ARG A 157 -7.68 -15.60 -0.12
N ASN A 158 -8.41 -14.63 0.41
CA ASN A 158 -8.00 -13.23 0.55
C ASN A 158 -8.41 -12.69 1.93
N PRO A 159 -7.86 -13.23 3.05
CA PRO A 159 -8.22 -12.77 4.39
C PRO A 159 -8.00 -11.26 4.53
N ALA A 160 -9.03 -10.55 5.00
CA ALA A 160 -8.95 -9.11 5.19
C ALA A 160 -8.09 -8.80 6.41
N MET A 161 -7.15 -7.86 6.26
CA MET A 161 -6.34 -7.36 7.37
C MET A 161 -7.09 -6.25 8.10
N ASP A 162 -6.92 -6.19 9.43
CA ASP A 162 -7.43 -5.12 10.26
C ASP A 162 -6.34 -4.08 10.49
N TYR A 163 -6.62 -2.84 10.18
CA TYR A 163 -5.69 -1.73 10.40
C TYR A 163 -5.30 -1.53 11.88
N GLU A 164 -6.16 -1.96 12.81
CA GLU A 164 -5.83 -1.91 14.23
C GLU A 164 -4.68 -2.85 14.61
N ASP A 165 -4.51 -3.96 13.87
CA ASP A 165 -3.41 -4.90 14.10
C ASP A 165 -2.05 -4.36 13.62
N PHE A 166 -2.02 -3.29 12.81
CA PHE A 166 -0.77 -2.67 12.34
C PHE A 166 0.04 -2.03 13.48
N PHE A 167 -0.57 -1.83 14.63
CA PHE A 167 0.11 -1.31 15.83
C PHE A 167 0.80 -2.40 16.66
N GLU A 168 0.45 -3.67 16.48
CA GLU A 168 1.05 -4.76 17.24
C GLU A 168 2.43 -5.16 16.71
N GLY A 169 3.38 -5.32 17.63
CA GLY A 169 4.75 -5.69 17.28
C GLY A 169 5.46 -4.69 16.35
N ASN A 170 4.85 -3.53 16.13
CA ASN A 170 5.38 -2.50 15.26
C ASN A 170 6.26 -1.54 16.07
N SER A 171 7.57 -1.56 15.82
CA SER A 171 8.57 -0.73 16.54
C SER A 171 8.46 0.77 16.25
N TYR A 172 7.66 1.18 15.27
CA TYR A 172 7.47 2.58 14.89
C TYR A 172 6.27 3.24 15.56
N VAL A 173 5.54 2.52 16.42
CA VAL A 173 4.35 3.05 17.09
C VAL A 173 4.70 4.25 17.97
N VAL A 174 4.02 5.36 17.73
CA VAL A 174 4.03 6.56 18.56
C VAL A 174 2.79 6.54 19.45
N PRO A 175 2.90 6.86 20.76
CA PRO A 175 1.74 6.94 21.64
C PRO A 175 0.68 7.90 21.12
N GLY A 176 -0.57 7.45 21.08
CA GLY A 176 -1.72 8.24 20.60
C GLY A 176 -2.12 7.99 19.15
N THR A 177 -1.23 7.54 18.27
CA THR A 177 -1.53 7.39 16.84
C THR A 177 -2.61 6.35 16.54
N LYS A 178 -2.76 5.32 17.39
CA LYS A 178 -3.89 4.38 17.25
C LYS A 178 -5.23 5.08 17.48
N GLN A 179 -5.31 5.96 18.47
CA GLN A 179 -6.51 6.74 18.75
C GLN A 179 -6.82 7.70 17.58
N GLU A 180 -5.81 8.36 17.03
CA GLU A 180 -5.94 9.22 15.85
C GLU A 180 -6.50 8.45 14.64
N LEU A 181 -6.00 7.23 14.38
CA LEU A 181 -6.54 6.38 13.32
C LEU A 181 -8.04 6.12 13.51
N LEU A 182 -8.46 5.75 14.73
CA LEU A 182 -9.85 5.44 15.03
C LEU A 182 -10.76 6.67 14.87
N GLU A 183 -10.31 7.82 15.31
CA GLU A 183 -11.04 9.10 15.17
C GLU A 183 -11.17 9.51 13.70
N ASN A 184 -10.09 9.46 12.93
CA ASN A 184 -10.09 9.76 11.49
C ASN A 184 -11.02 8.80 10.73
N TYR A 185 -11.00 7.52 11.06
CA TYR A 185 -11.90 6.54 10.47
C TYR A 185 -13.37 6.83 10.81
N ALA A 186 -13.68 7.17 12.05
CA ALA A 186 -15.03 7.54 12.44
C ALA A 186 -15.52 8.79 11.70
N LEU A 187 -14.66 9.80 11.55
CA LEU A 187 -14.97 11.03 10.80
C LEU A 187 -15.20 10.73 9.31
N SER A 188 -14.36 9.91 8.67
CA SER A 188 -14.53 9.55 7.26
C SER A 188 -15.87 8.85 6.99
N ARG A 189 -16.38 8.08 7.94
CA ARG A 189 -17.69 7.44 7.83
C ARG A 189 -18.86 8.38 8.07
N ALA A 190 -18.67 9.36 8.95
CA ALA A 190 -19.70 10.36 9.27
C ALA A 190 -19.86 11.40 8.13
N PHE A 191 -18.77 11.70 7.40
CA PHE A 191 -18.73 12.72 6.37
C PHE A 191 -18.03 12.21 5.08
N PRO A 192 -18.66 11.25 4.37
CA PRO A 192 -18.01 10.58 3.23
C PRO A 192 -17.67 11.54 2.07
N GLU A 193 -18.38 12.64 1.91
CA GLU A 193 -18.14 13.63 0.84
C GLU A 193 -16.98 14.60 1.12
N GLN A 194 -16.52 14.71 2.35
CA GLN A 194 -15.43 15.62 2.75
C GLN A 194 -14.05 14.98 2.75
N THR A 195 -13.99 13.67 2.62
CA THR A 195 -12.74 12.89 2.71
C THR A 195 -11.89 12.94 1.42
N LEU A 196 -12.45 13.45 0.33
CA LEU A 196 -11.76 13.60 -0.98
C LEU A 196 -11.07 14.97 -1.16
N ALA A 197 -11.04 15.83 -0.15
CA ALA A 197 -10.58 17.22 -0.24
C ALA A 197 -9.39 17.58 0.67
N VAL A 198 -8.58 16.56 1.10
CA VAL A 198 -7.39 16.82 1.94
C VAL A 198 -6.15 16.19 1.33
#